data_6638d346f67cda242c69351a8351c604
#
_entry.id   6638d346f67cda242c69351a8351c604
#
_cell.length_a   1.000
_cell.length_b   1.000
_cell.length_c   1.000
_cell.angle_alpha   90.00
_cell.angle_beta   90.00
_cell.angle_gamma   90.00
#
_symmetry.space_group_name_H-M   'P 1'
#
loop_
_entity.id
_entity.type
_entity.pdbx_description
1 polymer ?
#
loop_
_entity_poly.entity_id
_entity_poly.type
_entity_poly.pdbx_seq_one_letter_code
_entity_poly.pdbx_strand_id
1 'polypeptide(L)'
;KENREIPPLRYELVYELKQALPQLEIIINGGITTLAQCQEHLQHVDGVMVGREAYHNPWILAEVDTLLYGSDEPIPEDRKAILEAFLLYVQSQLEAGIPLKHMTRHILGLFQGMPGARQWRRLLSEQAHYPEAGIKLLRQAMQKIT
;
A
#
# COMPACT_ATOMS: atom_id res chain seq x y z
N LYS A 1 2.26 -18.30 17.22
CA LYS A 1 0.93 -17.74 16.82
C LYS A 1 0.62 -16.45 17.59
N GLU A 2 0.94 -16.40 18.88
CA GLU A 2 0.71 -15.23 19.77
C GLU A 2 1.52 -13.98 19.37
N ASN A 3 2.73 -14.13 18.80
CA ASN A 3 3.55 -12.99 18.32
C ASN A 3 2.97 -12.26 17.08
N ARG A 4 1.82 -12.69 16.58
CA ARG A 4 1.10 -12.01 15.48
C ARG A 4 -0.11 -11.23 15.96
N GLU A 5 -0.51 -11.38 17.19
CA GLU A 5 -1.47 -10.49 17.85
C GLU A 5 -0.75 -9.18 18.15
N ILE A 6 -1.45 -8.07 17.96
CA ILE A 6 -0.87 -6.74 18.13
C ILE A 6 -0.45 -6.59 19.59
N PRO A 7 0.88 -6.55 19.91
CA PRO A 7 1.29 -6.31 21.29
C PRO A 7 0.81 -4.92 21.71
N PRO A 8 0.60 -4.66 23.01
CA PRO A 8 0.26 -3.33 23.48
C PRO A 8 1.35 -2.36 23.04
N LEU A 9 0.98 -1.42 22.16
CA LEU A 9 1.89 -0.42 21.64
C LEU A 9 2.00 0.73 22.65
N ARG A 10 3.24 1.16 22.93
CA ARG A 10 3.55 2.23 23.89
C ARG A 10 4.33 3.31 23.16
N TYR A 11 3.63 4.11 22.35
CA TYR A 11 4.23 5.17 21.55
C TYR A 11 4.91 6.24 22.40
N GLU A 12 4.37 6.50 23.59
CA GLU A 12 4.92 7.45 24.56
C GLU A 12 6.38 7.16 24.91
N LEU A 13 6.77 5.89 25.01
CA LEU A 13 8.19 5.54 25.27
C LEU A 13 9.11 5.91 24.10
N VAL A 14 8.61 5.85 22.88
CA VAL A 14 9.37 6.26 21.69
C VAL A 14 9.53 7.79 21.68
N TYR A 15 8.50 8.52 22.06
CA TYR A 15 8.55 9.97 22.17
C TYR A 15 9.50 10.43 23.27
N GLU A 16 9.44 9.80 24.44
CA GLU A 16 10.39 10.05 25.54
C GLU A 16 11.84 9.77 25.11
N LEU A 17 12.06 8.69 24.37
CA LEU A 17 13.38 8.37 23.83
C LEU A 17 13.89 9.47 22.86
N LYS A 18 13.02 9.96 21.96
CA LYS A 18 13.38 11.05 21.06
C LYS A 18 13.71 12.34 21.82
N GLN A 19 12.96 12.66 22.87
CA GLN A 19 13.24 13.83 23.71
C GLN A 19 14.56 13.68 24.46
N ALA A 20 14.87 12.48 24.97
CA ALA A 20 16.11 12.20 25.70
C ALA A 20 17.34 12.18 24.78
N LEU A 21 17.18 11.78 23.53
CA LEU A 21 18.25 11.62 22.53
C LEU A 21 17.88 12.34 21.21
N PRO A 22 17.76 13.67 21.22
CA PRO A 22 17.26 14.43 20.07
C PRO A 22 18.13 14.34 18.81
N GLN A 23 19.40 13.98 18.98
CA GLN A 23 20.37 13.81 17.89
C GLN A 23 20.17 12.50 17.09
N LEU A 24 19.40 11.54 17.62
CA LEU A 24 19.12 10.30 16.92
C LEU A 24 17.94 10.47 15.97
N GLU A 25 18.08 9.93 14.76
CA GLU A 25 16.95 9.76 13.85
C GLU A 25 16.09 8.58 14.33
N ILE A 26 14.84 8.84 14.68
CA ILE A 26 13.90 7.85 15.20
C ILE A 26 12.71 7.72 14.28
N ILE A 27 12.53 6.52 13.71
CA ILE A 27 11.41 6.16 12.86
C ILE A 27 10.48 5.22 13.62
N ILE A 28 9.26 5.69 13.92
CA ILE A 28 8.28 4.89 14.67
C ILE A 28 7.58 3.87 13.76
N ASN A 29 7.28 2.70 14.31
CA ASN A 29 6.56 1.62 13.65
C ASN A 29 5.56 0.96 14.61
N GLY A 30 4.43 0.55 14.08
CA GLY A 30 3.46 -0.29 14.79
C GLY A 30 2.02 0.21 14.67
N GLY A 31 1.10 -0.61 14.16
CA GLY A 31 -0.33 -0.37 14.15
C GLY A 31 -0.85 0.85 13.37
N ILE A 32 0.01 1.57 12.66
CA ILE A 32 -0.34 2.79 11.93
C ILE A 32 -1.12 2.43 10.67
N THR A 33 -2.32 2.99 10.53
CA THR A 33 -3.29 2.65 9.49
C THR A 33 -3.89 3.86 8.77
N THR A 34 -3.58 5.09 9.20
CA THR A 34 -4.08 6.32 8.56
C THR A 34 -2.98 7.38 8.44
N LEU A 35 -3.11 8.27 7.47
CA LEU A 35 -2.18 9.42 7.33
C LEU A 35 -2.31 10.41 8.48
N ALA A 36 -3.50 10.55 9.08
CA ALA A 36 -3.67 11.38 10.28
C ALA A 36 -2.80 10.86 11.45
N GLN A 37 -2.75 9.55 11.65
CA GLN A 37 -1.83 8.94 12.63
C GLN A 37 -0.36 9.21 12.26
N CYS A 38 0.00 9.16 10.97
CA CYS A 38 1.35 9.52 10.54
C CYS A 38 1.68 10.96 10.92
N GLN A 39 0.79 11.91 10.63
CA GLN A 39 0.98 13.32 10.96
C GLN A 39 1.11 13.55 12.47
N GLU A 40 0.32 12.85 13.29
CA GLU A 40 0.43 12.91 14.75
C GLU A 40 1.79 12.42 15.23
N HIS A 41 2.24 11.25 14.78
CA HIS A 41 3.56 10.73 15.15
C HIS A 41 4.73 11.63 14.71
N LEU A 42 4.64 12.24 13.52
CA LEU A 42 5.66 13.14 12.99
C LEU A 42 5.83 14.43 13.81
N GLN A 43 4.92 14.75 14.73
CA GLN A 43 5.12 15.84 15.70
C GLN A 43 6.12 15.45 16.79
N HIS A 44 6.43 14.19 16.97
CA HIS A 44 7.24 13.66 18.07
C HIS A 44 8.52 12.96 17.63
N VAL A 45 8.58 12.45 16.38
CA VAL A 45 9.70 11.66 15.83
C VAL A 45 10.02 12.08 14.40
N ASP A 46 11.14 11.59 13.86
CA ASP A 46 11.64 12.02 12.55
C ASP A 46 10.98 11.30 11.37
N GLY A 47 10.39 10.14 11.63
CA GLY A 47 9.77 9.37 10.55
C GLY A 47 8.73 8.35 11.05
N VAL A 48 7.93 7.88 10.11
CA VAL A 48 6.87 6.89 10.35
C VAL A 48 6.98 5.76 9.34
N MET A 49 6.99 4.53 9.82
CA MET A 49 6.94 3.35 8.96
C MET A 49 5.54 2.76 8.92
N VAL A 50 4.93 2.76 7.74
CA VAL A 50 3.64 2.11 7.47
C VAL A 50 3.89 0.78 6.78
N GLY A 51 3.67 -0.33 7.47
CA GLY A 51 3.94 -1.66 6.95
C GLY A 51 2.70 -2.34 6.37
N ARG A 52 1.97 -3.05 7.23
CA ARG A 52 0.84 -3.90 6.81
C ARG A 52 -0.26 -3.15 6.09
N GLU A 53 -0.57 -1.93 6.51
CA GLU A 53 -1.61 -1.13 5.88
C GLU A 53 -1.23 -0.76 4.45
N ALA A 54 -0.01 -0.32 4.20
CA ALA A 54 0.44 -0.01 2.84
C ALA A 54 0.35 -1.22 1.89
N TYR A 55 0.48 -2.43 2.41
CA TYR A 55 0.36 -3.65 1.62
C TYR A 55 -1.10 -4.11 1.43
N HIS A 56 -1.94 -3.99 2.46
CA HIS A 56 -3.33 -4.42 2.41
C HIS A 56 -4.25 -3.39 1.75
N ASN A 57 -3.91 -2.11 1.87
CA ASN A 57 -4.65 -0.97 1.33
C ASN A 57 -3.67 0.08 0.79
N PRO A 58 -3.00 -0.19 -0.34
CA PRO A 58 -1.99 0.71 -0.90
C PRO A 58 -2.53 2.10 -1.23
N TRP A 59 -3.84 2.28 -1.30
CA TRP A 59 -4.47 3.59 -1.49
C TRP A 59 -4.12 4.60 -0.39
N ILE A 60 -3.73 4.15 0.81
CA ILE A 60 -3.23 5.05 1.86
C ILE A 60 -2.06 5.93 1.39
N LEU A 61 -1.29 5.45 0.39
CA LEU A 61 -0.13 6.17 -0.14
C LEU A 61 -0.50 7.27 -1.15
N ALA A 62 -1.75 7.33 -1.61
CA ALA A 62 -2.15 8.26 -2.67
C ALA A 62 -1.96 9.75 -2.32
N GLU A 63 -2.07 10.10 -1.05
CA GLU A 63 -1.97 11.48 -0.57
C GLU A 63 -0.68 11.75 0.23
N VAL A 64 0.22 10.76 0.33
CA VAL A 64 1.44 10.88 1.15
C VAL A 64 2.31 12.03 0.69
N ASP A 65 2.58 12.14 -0.62
CA ASP A 65 3.47 13.15 -1.16
C ASP A 65 2.93 14.56 -0.91
N THR A 66 1.64 14.76 -1.08
CA THR A 66 0.99 16.04 -0.82
C THR A 66 0.89 16.35 0.67
N LEU A 67 0.42 15.39 1.49
CA LEU A 67 0.12 15.66 2.90
C LEU A 67 1.36 15.65 3.81
N LEU A 68 2.37 14.85 3.50
CA LEU A 68 3.54 14.69 4.36
C LEU A 68 4.79 15.37 3.81
N TYR A 69 4.91 15.49 2.49
CA TYR A 69 6.09 16.09 1.84
C TYR A 69 5.79 17.44 1.17
N GLY A 70 4.52 17.89 1.16
CA GLY A 70 4.14 19.18 0.57
C GLY A 70 4.34 19.23 -0.94
N SER A 71 4.24 18.08 -1.61
CA SER A 71 4.36 18.01 -3.07
C SER A 71 3.16 18.65 -3.76
N ASP A 72 3.41 19.38 -4.85
CA ASP A 72 2.39 19.92 -5.75
C ASP A 72 1.95 18.91 -6.83
N GLU A 73 2.50 17.68 -6.81
CA GLU A 73 2.10 16.64 -7.74
C GLU A 73 0.62 16.27 -7.54
N PRO A 74 -0.13 16.05 -8.62
CA PRO A 74 -1.55 15.76 -8.51
C PRO A 74 -1.79 14.41 -7.82
N ILE A 75 -2.72 14.43 -6.87
CA ILE A 75 -3.21 13.19 -6.25
C ILE A 75 -3.91 12.35 -7.34
N PRO A 76 -3.67 11.03 -7.40
CA PRO A 76 -4.38 10.16 -8.34
C PRO A 76 -5.90 10.34 -8.24
N GLU A 77 -6.56 10.50 -9.37
CA GLU A 77 -8.01 10.72 -9.43
C GLU A 77 -8.80 9.60 -8.73
N ASP A 78 -8.42 8.36 -9.03
CA ASP A 78 -8.99 7.18 -8.40
C ASP A 78 -8.02 5.98 -8.46
N ARG A 79 -8.44 4.88 -7.86
CA ARG A 79 -7.67 3.63 -7.84
C ARG A 79 -7.56 2.95 -9.21
N LYS A 80 -8.50 3.24 -10.13
CA LYS A 80 -8.45 2.71 -11.51
C LYS A 80 -7.36 3.43 -12.30
N ALA A 81 -7.20 4.74 -12.10
CA ALA A 81 -6.10 5.50 -12.71
C ALA A 81 -4.72 4.95 -12.29
N ILE A 82 -4.54 4.61 -11.01
CA ILE A 82 -3.31 3.94 -10.53
C ILE A 82 -3.09 2.60 -11.23
N LEU A 83 -4.15 1.80 -11.37
CA LEU A 83 -4.03 0.53 -12.07
C LEU A 83 -3.66 0.71 -13.54
N GLU A 84 -4.27 1.65 -14.25
CA GLU A 84 -3.93 1.92 -15.67
C GLU A 84 -2.46 2.36 -15.82
N ALA A 85 -1.95 3.21 -14.93
CA ALA A 85 -0.52 3.57 -14.92
C ALA A 85 0.37 2.34 -14.64
N PHE A 86 -0.04 1.46 -13.72
CA PHE A 86 0.68 0.24 -13.40
C PHE A 86 0.70 -0.78 -14.55
N LEU A 87 -0.30 -0.77 -15.45
CA LEU A 87 -0.32 -1.67 -16.61
C LEU A 87 0.87 -1.50 -17.54
N LEU A 88 1.45 -0.30 -17.64
CA LEU A 88 2.66 -0.06 -18.43
C LEU A 88 3.86 -0.85 -17.87
N TYR A 89 4.01 -0.83 -16.54
CA TYR A 89 5.04 -1.64 -15.87
C TYR A 89 4.76 -3.13 -16.06
N VAL A 90 3.52 -3.57 -15.87
CA VAL A 90 3.14 -4.98 -16.07
C VAL A 90 3.47 -5.44 -17.49
N GLN A 91 3.19 -4.63 -18.51
CA GLN A 91 3.50 -4.95 -19.90
C GLN A 91 4.99 -5.19 -20.09
N SER A 92 5.83 -4.26 -19.61
CA SER A 92 7.29 -4.39 -19.74
C SER A 92 7.85 -5.64 -19.04
N GLN A 93 7.27 -6.00 -17.88
CA GLN A 93 7.70 -7.19 -17.13
C GLN A 93 7.26 -8.50 -17.81
N LEU A 94 6.06 -8.53 -18.40
CA LEU A 94 5.61 -9.68 -19.18
C LEU A 94 6.47 -9.89 -20.42
N GLU A 95 6.88 -8.83 -21.12
CA GLU A 95 7.82 -8.87 -22.25
C GLU A 95 9.20 -9.37 -21.83
N ALA A 96 9.63 -9.08 -20.60
CA ALA A 96 10.83 -9.62 -19.99
C ALA A 96 10.69 -11.07 -19.50
N GLY A 97 9.51 -11.70 -19.69
CA GLY A 97 9.25 -13.09 -19.30
C GLY A 97 8.86 -13.27 -17.82
N ILE A 98 8.57 -12.20 -17.09
CA ILE A 98 8.14 -12.28 -15.66
C ILE A 98 6.67 -12.66 -15.61
N PRO A 99 6.28 -13.78 -14.95
CA PRO A 99 4.88 -14.19 -14.83
C PRO A 99 4.00 -13.19 -14.10
N LEU A 100 2.77 -12.99 -14.58
CA LEU A 100 1.81 -12.02 -14.03
C LEU A 100 1.60 -12.15 -12.53
N LYS A 101 1.56 -13.36 -11.99
CA LYS A 101 1.37 -13.63 -10.55
C LYS A 101 2.38 -12.92 -9.64
N HIS A 102 3.59 -12.66 -10.12
CA HIS A 102 4.63 -12.01 -9.32
C HIS A 102 4.34 -10.52 -9.10
N MET A 103 3.55 -9.91 -9.98
CA MET A 103 3.13 -8.51 -9.90
C MET A 103 1.78 -8.37 -9.21
N THR A 104 0.79 -9.17 -9.60
CA THR A 104 -0.58 -9.05 -9.10
C THR A 104 -0.74 -9.32 -7.61
N ARG A 105 0.09 -10.18 -7.03
CA ARG A 105 0.06 -10.46 -5.59
C ARG A 105 0.25 -9.22 -4.71
N HIS A 106 0.90 -8.18 -5.22
CA HIS A 106 1.18 -6.94 -4.50
C HIS A 106 0.09 -5.89 -4.64
N ILE A 107 -0.86 -6.09 -5.55
CA ILE A 107 -1.96 -5.14 -5.82
C ILE A 107 -3.34 -5.67 -5.46
N LEU A 108 -3.41 -6.84 -4.82
CA LEU A 108 -4.70 -7.43 -4.43
C LEU A 108 -5.51 -6.52 -3.50
N GLY A 109 -4.83 -5.69 -2.70
CA GLY A 109 -5.42 -4.72 -1.79
C GLY A 109 -5.84 -3.40 -2.44
N LEU A 110 -5.49 -3.14 -3.71
CA LEU A 110 -5.70 -1.83 -4.34
C LEU A 110 -7.14 -1.33 -4.24
N PHE A 111 -8.11 -2.21 -4.38
CA PHE A 111 -9.53 -1.88 -4.30
C PHE A 111 -10.17 -2.24 -2.94
N GLN A 112 -9.38 -2.33 -1.87
CA GLN A 112 -9.88 -2.64 -0.53
C GLN A 112 -11.01 -1.69 -0.12
N GLY A 113 -12.12 -2.25 0.38
CA GLY A 113 -13.30 -1.50 0.81
C GLY A 113 -14.28 -1.10 -0.31
N MET A 114 -13.94 -1.29 -1.60
CA MET A 114 -14.83 -0.95 -2.72
C MET A 114 -15.77 -2.11 -3.09
N PRO A 115 -16.97 -1.82 -3.62
CA PRO A 115 -17.81 -2.83 -4.25
C PRO A 115 -17.03 -3.54 -5.36
N GLY A 116 -17.15 -4.89 -5.43
CA GLY A 116 -16.39 -5.68 -6.39
C GLY A 116 -14.98 -6.11 -5.97
N ALA A 117 -14.40 -5.54 -4.89
CA ALA A 117 -13.04 -5.85 -4.43
C ALA A 117 -12.82 -7.35 -4.14
N ARG A 118 -13.85 -8.07 -3.67
CA ARG A 118 -13.77 -9.52 -3.48
C ARG A 118 -13.62 -10.26 -4.80
N GLN A 119 -14.33 -9.84 -5.83
CA GLN A 119 -14.27 -10.43 -7.17
C GLN A 119 -12.91 -10.15 -7.83
N TRP A 120 -12.39 -8.92 -7.69
CA TRP A 120 -11.05 -8.54 -8.08
C TRP A 120 -10.00 -9.50 -7.51
N ARG A 121 -9.95 -9.63 -6.19
CA ARG A 121 -8.99 -10.52 -5.53
C ARG A 121 -9.13 -11.96 -5.95
N ARG A 122 -10.36 -12.46 -6.02
CA ARG A 122 -10.65 -13.83 -6.41
C ARG A 122 -10.16 -14.12 -7.83
N LEU A 123 -10.51 -13.28 -8.79
CA LEU A 123 -10.14 -13.50 -10.20
C LEU A 123 -8.61 -13.52 -10.39
N LEU A 124 -7.90 -12.59 -9.77
CA LEU A 124 -6.44 -12.55 -9.85
C LEU A 124 -5.78 -13.73 -9.13
N SER A 125 -6.27 -14.11 -7.94
CA SER A 125 -5.73 -15.26 -7.20
C SER A 125 -5.93 -16.58 -7.93
N GLU A 126 -7.06 -16.74 -8.63
CA GLU A 126 -7.40 -17.96 -9.35
C GLU A 126 -6.74 -18.06 -10.71
N GLN A 127 -6.43 -16.94 -11.38
CA GLN A 127 -6.04 -16.98 -12.81
C GLN A 127 -4.68 -16.38 -13.12
N ALA A 128 -4.09 -15.54 -12.26
CA ALA A 128 -2.82 -14.90 -12.58
C ALA A 128 -1.61 -15.86 -12.62
N HIS A 129 -1.79 -17.10 -12.19
CA HIS A 129 -0.73 -18.11 -12.22
C HIS A 129 -0.65 -18.89 -13.54
N TYR A 130 -1.66 -18.77 -14.42
CA TYR A 130 -1.62 -19.42 -15.73
C TYR A 130 -0.57 -18.77 -16.64
N PRO A 131 0.13 -19.56 -17.48
CA PRO A 131 1.18 -19.05 -18.36
C PRO A 131 0.73 -17.95 -19.33
N GLU A 132 -0.52 -18.04 -19.79
CA GLU A 132 -1.17 -17.10 -20.72
C GLU A 132 -1.75 -15.85 -20.04
N ALA A 133 -1.71 -15.78 -18.70
CA ALA A 133 -2.24 -14.65 -17.96
C ALA A 133 -1.46 -13.36 -18.28
N GLY A 134 -2.18 -12.32 -18.64
CA GLY A 134 -1.62 -11.04 -19.05
C GLY A 134 -2.52 -9.85 -18.68
N ILE A 135 -2.27 -8.70 -19.30
CA ILE A 135 -2.99 -7.44 -19.06
C ILE A 135 -4.51 -7.59 -19.21
N LYS A 136 -4.97 -8.46 -20.15
CA LYS A 136 -6.40 -8.70 -20.33
C LYS A 136 -7.09 -9.15 -19.04
N LEU A 137 -6.41 -9.99 -18.25
CA LEU A 137 -6.93 -10.46 -16.96
C LEU A 137 -7.08 -9.29 -15.95
N LEU A 138 -6.11 -8.39 -15.89
CA LEU A 138 -6.18 -7.20 -15.03
C LEU A 138 -7.34 -6.29 -15.43
N ARG A 139 -7.51 -6.01 -16.71
CA ARG A 139 -8.64 -5.20 -17.21
C ARG A 139 -9.99 -5.86 -16.92
N GLN A 140 -10.08 -7.17 -17.11
CA GLN A 140 -11.30 -7.94 -16.78
C GLN A 140 -11.60 -7.90 -15.27
N ALA A 141 -10.58 -8.01 -14.43
CA ALA A 141 -10.72 -7.90 -12.98
C ALA A 141 -11.15 -6.49 -12.55
N MET A 142 -10.59 -5.44 -13.17
CA MET A 142 -10.98 -4.04 -12.93
C MET A 142 -12.45 -3.76 -13.24
N GLN A 143 -13.02 -4.39 -14.27
CA GLN A 143 -14.44 -4.25 -14.62
C GLN A 143 -15.40 -4.78 -13.54
N LYS A 144 -14.90 -5.55 -12.55
CA LYS A 144 -15.70 -6.00 -11.41
C LYS A 144 -15.87 -4.92 -10.34
N ILE A 145 -15.08 -3.84 -10.43
CA ILE A 145 -15.13 -2.72 -9.51
C ILE A 145 -16.19 -1.73 -9.99
N THR A 146 -17.19 -1.49 -9.16
CA THR A 146 -18.33 -0.59 -9.45
C THR A 146 -18.29 0.63 -8.55
#